data_01f18a1b770c58da00d601f3060b0826
#
_entry.id   01f18a1b770c58da00d601f3060b0826
#
_cell.length_a   1.000
_cell.length_b   1.000
_cell.length_c   1.000
_cell.angle_alpha   90.00
_cell.angle_beta   90.00
_cell.angle_gamma   90.00
#
_symmetry.space_group_name_H-M   'P 1'
#
loop_
_entity.id
_entity.type
_entity.pdbx_description
1 polymer ?
#
loop_
_entity_poly.entity_id
_entity_poly.type
_entity_poly.pdbx_seq_one_letter_code
_entity_poly.pdbx_strand_id
1 'polypeptide(L)'
;MYLTNEKKLNFRINGLFYTRKWNDYVKYVYFENVFGGKSLLKNINKKSEELGLIFNSSMVNESEEKKWLESGWLKKHSLLVCESNLKNIKEESLKSNESINYKRLVTSDIAELINVDGRIFDPYWKNSHSNFIETMKSCNKNYLFKISSNAKLCGYAILGVTNGFSYLQRFGIDKEFQKQGLGSELLQYILLFAKLKNYKKMKLNTQENNEAALSLYTKNSFSVSKRKLIIMSSHHQNEV
;
A
#
# COMPACT_ATOMS: atom_id res chain seq x y z
N MET A 1 -11.52 -16.83 14.66
CA MET A 1 -11.92 -17.28 13.33
C MET A 1 -11.54 -16.27 12.23
N TYR A 2 -11.61 -14.95 12.46
CA TYR A 2 -11.29 -13.91 11.46
C TYR A 2 -9.83 -13.44 11.48
N LEU A 3 -9.09 -13.63 12.55
CA LEU A 3 -7.69 -13.22 12.73
C LEU A 3 -6.72 -14.32 12.28
N THR A 4 -6.77 -14.69 11.01
CA THR A 4 -5.84 -15.63 10.36
C THR A 4 -4.73 -14.86 9.66
N ASN A 5 -3.53 -15.44 9.51
CA ASN A 5 -2.42 -14.78 8.80
C ASN A 5 -2.68 -14.69 7.29
N GLU A 6 -3.35 -15.67 6.71
CA GLU A 6 -3.68 -15.71 5.30
C GLU A 6 -5.15 -15.36 5.06
N LYS A 7 -5.46 -14.88 3.85
CA LYS A 7 -6.83 -14.61 3.41
C LYS A 7 -7.67 -15.88 3.46
N LYS A 8 -8.73 -15.83 4.25
CA LYS A 8 -9.75 -16.89 4.35
C LYS A 8 -11.02 -16.44 3.66
N LEU A 9 -11.51 -17.26 2.72
CA LEU A 9 -12.79 -17.04 2.07
C LEU A 9 -13.93 -17.43 3.01
N ASN A 10 -14.92 -16.58 3.11
CA ASN A 10 -16.11 -16.76 3.95
C ASN A 10 -17.37 -16.64 3.09
N PHE A 11 -18.32 -17.57 3.32
CA PHE A 11 -19.63 -17.58 2.69
C PHE A 11 -20.70 -17.19 3.69
N ARG A 12 -21.66 -16.39 3.25
CA ARG A 12 -22.91 -16.07 3.95
C ARG A 12 -24.04 -16.07 2.92
N ILE A 13 -25.29 -16.22 3.38
CA ILE A 13 -26.47 -16.19 2.50
C ILE A 13 -26.51 -14.93 1.64
N ASN A 14 -26.00 -13.81 2.17
CA ASN A 14 -26.05 -12.50 1.52
C ASN A 14 -24.70 -12.05 0.96
N GLY A 15 -23.69 -12.94 0.86
CA GLY A 15 -22.45 -12.57 0.22
C GLY A 15 -21.23 -13.45 0.46
N LEU A 16 -20.17 -13.06 -0.22
CA LEU A 16 -18.86 -13.71 -0.27
C LEU A 16 -17.79 -12.67 0.06
N PHE A 17 -16.87 -12.99 0.96
CA PHE A 17 -15.84 -12.05 1.39
C PHE A 17 -14.59 -12.77 1.91
N TYR A 18 -13.45 -12.07 1.84
CA TYR A 18 -12.22 -12.52 2.49
C TYR A 18 -12.00 -11.80 3.81
N THR A 19 -11.37 -12.52 4.74
CA THR A 19 -10.86 -11.96 6.00
C THR A 19 -9.49 -12.51 6.32
N ARG A 20 -8.69 -11.71 7.04
CA ARG A 20 -7.44 -12.07 7.70
C ARG A 20 -7.11 -11.03 8.78
N LYS A 21 -6.02 -11.20 9.53
CA LYS A 21 -5.43 -10.08 10.29
C LYS A 21 -5.11 -8.92 9.36
N TRP A 22 -5.24 -7.70 9.86
CA TRP A 22 -4.74 -6.52 9.14
C TRP A 22 -3.22 -6.62 8.93
N ASN A 23 -2.50 -6.77 10.05
CA ASN A 23 -1.08 -7.10 10.14
C ASN A 23 -0.80 -7.73 11.54
N ASP A 24 0.47 -7.88 11.93
CA ASP A 24 0.84 -8.44 13.24
C ASP A 24 0.99 -7.38 14.33
N TYR A 25 0.78 -6.09 14.03
CA TYR A 25 1.05 -4.97 14.94
C TYR A 25 -0.22 -4.35 15.52
N VAL A 26 -1.38 -4.60 14.93
CA VAL A 26 -2.70 -4.10 15.38
C VAL A 26 -3.75 -5.21 15.36
N LYS A 27 -4.70 -5.15 16.29
CA LYS A 27 -5.79 -6.14 16.41
C LYS A 27 -6.99 -5.83 15.49
N TYR A 28 -6.72 -5.57 14.22
CA TYR A 28 -7.76 -5.32 13.24
C TYR A 28 -7.94 -6.50 12.29
N VAL A 29 -9.15 -6.66 11.79
CA VAL A 29 -9.51 -7.63 10.76
C VAL A 29 -9.52 -6.92 9.40
N TYR A 30 -8.73 -7.39 8.45
CA TYR A 30 -8.88 -7.04 7.05
C TYR A 30 -10.15 -7.70 6.50
N PHE A 31 -10.99 -6.92 5.86
CA PHE A 31 -12.23 -7.36 5.23
C PHE A 31 -12.25 -6.95 3.75
N GLU A 32 -12.48 -7.90 2.87
CA GLU A 32 -12.60 -7.67 1.43
C GLU A 32 -13.93 -8.23 0.94
N ASN A 33 -14.85 -7.33 0.57
CA ASN A 33 -16.12 -7.71 -0.03
C ASN A 33 -15.89 -8.16 -1.48
N VAL A 34 -16.09 -9.43 -1.76
CA VAL A 34 -16.03 -10.00 -3.11
C VAL A 34 -17.38 -9.85 -3.80
N PHE A 35 -18.44 -10.25 -3.09
CA PHE A 35 -19.81 -10.15 -3.55
C PHE A 35 -20.73 -9.97 -2.36
N GLY A 36 -21.55 -8.92 -2.38
CA GLY A 36 -22.53 -8.63 -1.35
C GLY A 36 -22.90 -7.14 -1.30
N GLY A 37 -24.15 -6.89 -0.97
CA GLY A 37 -24.73 -5.55 -0.86
C GLY A 37 -24.70 -5.01 0.56
N LYS A 38 -25.56 -4.00 0.82
CA LYS A 38 -25.73 -3.36 2.14
C LYS A 38 -26.07 -4.37 3.25
N SER A 39 -26.83 -5.43 2.93
CA SER A 39 -27.19 -6.46 3.92
C SER A 39 -25.97 -7.19 4.45
N LEU A 40 -25.00 -7.57 3.58
CA LEU A 40 -23.76 -8.16 4.03
C LEU A 40 -22.97 -7.19 4.91
N LEU A 41 -22.80 -5.94 4.46
CA LEU A 41 -22.03 -4.94 5.18
C LEU A 41 -22.60 -4.65 6.57
N LYS A 42 -23.94 -4.53 6.71
CA LYS A 42 -24.63 -4.37 8.01
C LYS A 42 -24.40 -5.57 8.92
N ASN A 43 -24.50 -6.80 8.37
CA ASN A 43 -24.28 -8.01 9.16
C ASN A 43 -22.84 -8.13 9.65
N ILE A 44 -21.85 -7.75 8.84
CA ILE A 44 -20.43 -7.76 9.24
C ILE A 44 -20.18 -6.67 10.28
N ASN A 45 -20.76 -5.48 10.13
CA ASN A 45 -20.65 -4.41 11.13
C ASN A 45 -21.20 -4.86 12.49
N LYS A 46 -22.42 -5.39 12.53
CA LYS A 46 -23.00 -5.98 13.74
C LYS A 46 -22.12 -7.08 14.33
N LYS A 47 -21.57 -7.95 13.47
CA LYS A 47 -20.68 -9.02 13.92
C LYS A 47 -19.36 -8.52 14.51
N SER A 48 -18.86 -7.39 14.02
CA SER A 48 -17.66 -6.74 14.58
C SER A 48 -17.89 -6.28 16.02
N GLU A 49 -19.07 -5.69 16.30
CA GLU A 49 -19.48 -5.27 17.64
C GLU A 49 -19.61 -6.48 18.59
N GLU A 50 -20.32 -7.53 18.18
CA GLU A 50 -20.49 -8.77 18.96
C GLU A 50 -19.16 -9.44 19.33
N LEU A 51 -18.14 -9.30 18.50
CA LEU A 51 -16.82 -9.90 18.68
C LEU A 51 -15.82 -8.97 19.38
N GLY A 52 -16.14 -7.70 19.55
CA GLY A 52 -15.19 -6.69 20.00
C GLY A 52 -13.99 -6.53 19.05
N LEU A 53 -14.18 -6.77 17.74
CA LEU A 53 -13.13 -6.69 16.72
C LEU A 53 -13.46 -5.60 15.71
N ILE A 54 -12.47 -4.80 15.34
CA ILE A 54 -12.61 -3.79 14.30
C ILE A 54 -12.25 -4.39 12.95
N PHE A 55 -13.19 -4.29 12.02
CA PHE A 55 -13.00 -4.69 10.63
C PHE A 55 -12.65 -3.46 9.78
N ASN A 56 -11.52 -3.50 9.10
CA ASN A 56 -11.16 -2.49 8.10
C ASN A 56 -11.29 -3.07 6.69
N SER A 57 -11.92 -2.33 5.80
CA SER A 57 -12.10 -2.78 4.42
C SER A 57 -10.78 -2.85 3.67
N SER A 58 -10.74 -3.63 2.58
CA SER A 58 -9.80 -3.39 1.49
C SER A 58 -9.97 -1.95 0.97
N MET A 59 -9.05 -1.50 0.11
CA MET A 59 -9.23 -0.22 -0.59
C MET A 59 -10.41 -0.32 -1.54
N VAL A 60 -11.44 0.50 -1.33
CA VAL A 60 -12.64 0.59 -2.17
C VAL A 60 -12.69 1.94 -2.89
N ASN A 61 -13.40 2.01 -4.01
CA ASN A 61 -13.58 3.28 -4.70
C ASN A 61 -14.43 4.23 -3.87
N GLU A 62 -14.10 5.52 -3.87
CA GLU A 62 -14.87 6.57 -3.19
C GLU A 62 -16.35 6.58 -3.63
N SER A 63 -16.64 6.24 -4.88
CA SER A 63 -18.01 6.12 -5.39
C SER A 63 -18.88 5.12 -4.62
N GLU A 64 -18.29 4.20 -3.88
CA GLU A 64 -18.99 3.23 -3.04
C GLU A 64 -19.21 3.71 -1.60
N GLU A 65 -18.62 4.84 -1.20
CA GLU A 65 -18.64 5.36 0.16
C GLU A 65 -20.05 5.41 0.76
N LYS A 66 -21.00 5.95 0.01
CA LYS A 66 -22.40 6.05 0.44
C LYS A 66 -22.99 4.71 0.87
N LYS A 67 -22.74 3.65 0.09
CA LYS A 67 -23.20 2.28 0.40
C LYS A 67 -22.66 1.78 1.75
N TRP A 68 -21.38 2.05 2.03
CA TRP A 68 -20.74 1.65 3.27
C TRP A 68 -21.24 2.46 4.48
N LEU A 69 -21.35 3.79 4.35
CA LEU A 69 -21.89 4.67 5.39
C LEU A 69 -23.31 4.28 5.77
N GLU A 70 -24.20 4.03 4.80
CA GLU A 70 -25.58 3.58 5.02
C GLU A 70 -25.67 2.16 5.61
N SER A 71 -24.55 1.47 5.66
CA SER A 71 -24.42 0.15 6.31
C SER A 71 -23.79 0.21 7.70
N GLY A 72 -23.60 1.44 8.25
CA GLY A 72 -23.05 1.68 9.59
C GLY A 72 -21.52 1.66 9.66
N TRP A 73 -20.83 1.60 8.51
CA TRP A 73 -19.36 1.72 8.46
C TRP A 73 -18.95 3.19 8.44
N LEU A 74 -17.72 3.46 8.84
CA LEU A 74 -17.15 4.80 8.93
C LEU A 74 -15.94 4.91 8.04
N LYS A 75 -15.69 6.07 7.45
CA LYS A 75 -14.49 6.31 6.67
C LYS A 75 -13.29 6.47 7.61
N LYS A 76 -12.31 5.57 7.47
CA LYS A 76 -11.07 5.58 8.26
C LYS A 76 -9.95 6.35 7.57
N HIS A 77 -9.71 6.07 6.30
CA HIS A 77 -8.66 6.72 5.52
C HIS A 77 -9.13 7.05 4.10
N SER A 78 -8.65 8.16 3.58
CA SER A 78 -8.71 8.53 2.16
C SER A 78 -7.32 8.40 1.54
N LEU A 79 -7.26 7.80 0.36
CA LEU A 79 -6.03 7.60 -0.40
C LEU A 79 -6.15 8.24 -1.77
N LEU A 80 -5.18 9.07 -2.12
CA LEU A 80 -5.06 9.66 -3.44
C LEU A 80 -4.32 8.70 -4.36
N VAL A 81 -4.82 8.54 -5.57
CA VAL A 81 -4.14 7.81 -6.64
C VAL A 81 -3.28 8.81 -7.40
N CYS A 82 -1.98 8.56 -7.48
CA CYS A 82 -1.05 9.36 -8.26
C CYS A 82 -0.56 8.58 -9.47
N GLU A 83 -0.41 9.25 -10.61
CA GLU A 83 0.03 8.66 -11.87
C GLU A 83 1.17 9.49 -12.49
N SER A 84 2.16 8.81 -13.05
CA SER A 84 3.21 9.41 -13.86
C SER A 84 3.24 8.77 -15.26
N ASN A 85 3.33 9.60 -16.30
CA ASN A 85 3.57 9.14 -17.66
C ASN A 85 5.08 9.01 -17.87
N LEU A 86 5.56 7.78 -17.96
CA LEU A 86 7.00 7.48 -18.04
C LEU A 86 7.67 7.98 -19.34
N LYS A 87 6.92 8.28 -20.39
CA LYS A 87 7.46 8.90 -21.61
C LYS A 87 8.07 10.29 -21.33
N ASN A 88 7.52 10.99 -20.35
CA ASN A 88 7.93 12.36 -20.00
C ASN A 88 9.13 12.42 -19.06
N ILE A 89 9.62 11.28 -18.56
CA ILE A 89 10.79 11.23 -17.67
C ILE A 89 12.04 11.48 -18.50
N LYS A 90 12.87 12.47 -18.09
CA LYS A 90 14.15 12.80 -18.74
C LYS A 90 15.22 11.79 -18.32
N GLU A 91 16.04 11.35 -19.28
CA GLU A 91 17.10 10.36 -19.03
C GLU A 91 18.34 10.98 -18.39
N GLU A 92 18.54 12.27 -18.57
CA GLU A 92 19.70 13.03 -18.06
C GLU A 92 19.81 13.08 -16.53
N SER A 93 18.75 12.69 -15.81
CA SER A 93 18.69 12.73 -14.34
C SER A 93 19.35 11.53 -13.64
N LEU A 94 19.87 10.56 -14.38
CA LEU A 94 20.60 9.44 -13.79
C LEU A 94 22.11 9.72 -13.74
N LYS A 95 22.55 10.18 -12.60
CA LYS A 95 23.89 9.79 -12.15
C LYS A 95 23.78 8.33 -11.69
N SER A 96 24.67 7.46 -12.18
CA SER A 96 24.85 6.11 -11.62
C SER A 96 25.01 6.26 -10.11
N ASN A 97 24.01 5.84 -9.34
CA ASN A 97 24.06 6.00 -7.90
C ASN A 97 24.42 4.65 -7.29
N GLU A 98 25.69 4.52 -6.89
CA GLU A 98 26.22 3.32 -6.24
C GLU A 98 25.50 2.98 -4.92
N SER A 99 24.78 3.97 -4.35
CA SER A 99 23.97 3.81 -3.14
C SER A 99 22.66 3.07 -3.39
N ILE A 100 22.24 2.91 -4.66
CA ILE A 100 20.98 2.25 -5.02
C ILE A 100 21.27 0.96 -5.76
N ASN A 101 20.70 -0.12 -5.25
CA ASN A 101 20.71 -1.40 -5.95
C ASN A 101 19.27 -1.96 -6.07
N TYR A 102 19.07 -2.82 -7.06
CA TYR A 102 17.80 -3.47 -7.28
C TYR A 102 17.95 -4.93 -7.68
N LYS A 103 16.92 -5.71 -7.40
CA LYS A 103 16.80 -7.11 -7.79
C LYS A 103 15.36 -7.55 -7.94
N ARG A 104 15.13 -8.76 -8.42
CA ARG A 104 13.82 -9.42 -8.29
C ARG A 104 13.54 -9.63 -6.81
N LEU A 105 12.32 -9.24 -6.38
CA LEU A 105 11.86 -9.55 -5.02
C LEU A 105 11.59 -11.04 -4.90
N VAL A 106 12.15 -11.67 -3.89
CA VAL A 106 11.96 -13.07 -3.52
C VAL A 106 11.59 -13.21 -2.05
N THR A 107 11.04 -14.35 -1.66
CA THR A 107 10.54 -14.56 -0.28
C THR A 107 11.62 -14.46 0.79
N SER A 108 12.87 -14.80 0.48
CA SER A 108 13.99 -14.65 1.41
C SER A 108 14.31 -13.19 1.77
N ASP A 109 13.82 -12.21 0.99
CA ASP A 109 14.00 -10.79 1.31
C ASP A 109 13.06 -10.30 2.42
N ILE A 110 11.96 -11.01 2.69
CA ILE A 110 10.89 -10.53 3.54
C ILE A 110 11.36 -10.26 4.97
N ALA A 111 12.24 -11.09 5.52
CA ALA A 111 12.75 -10.90 6.88
C ALA A 111 13.48 -9.55 7.06
N GLU A 112 14.32 -9.18 6.11
CA GLU A 112 15.00 -7.87 6.10
C GLU A 112 14.01 -6.73 5.87
N LEU A 113 13.04 -6.93 4.96
CA LEU A 113 12.01 -5.93 4.67
C LEU A 113 11.11 -5.65 5.88
N ILE A 114 10.73 -6.64 6.68
CA ILE A 114 9.97 -6.44 7.92
C ILE A 114 10.74 -5.52 8.88
N ASN A 115 12.05 -5.71 9.01
CA ASN A 115 12.86 -4.90 9.91
C ASN A 115 12.95 -3.43 9.47
N VAL A 116 13.19 -3.17 8.18
CA VAL A 116 13.26 -1.80 7.67
C VAL A 116 11.88 -1.14 7.61
N ASP A 117 10.85 -1.86 7.20
CA ASP A 117 9.46 -1.41 7.18
C ASP A 117 8.99 -0.99 8.57
N GLY A 118 9.37 -1.76 9.58
CA GLY A 118 9.05 -1.50 10.99
C GLY A 118 9.63 -0.19 11.54
N ARG A 119 10.73 0.33 10.98
CA ARG A 119 11.30 1.65 11.33
C ARG A 119 10.66 2.81 10.56
N ILE A 120 10.13 2.53 9.37
CA ILE A 120 9.60 3.54 8.45
C ILE A 120 8.14 3.88 8.75
N PHE A 121 7.30 2.86 8.96
CA PHE A 121 5.85 3.01 9.00
C PHE A 121 5.28 2.88 10.42
N ASP A 122 4.15 3.53 10.65
CA ASP A 122 3.41 3.41 11.89
C ASP A 122 2.70 2.03 11.98
N PRO A 123 2.35 1.54 13.18
CA PRO A 123 1.82 0.18 13.39
C PRO A 123 0.66 -0.21 12.46
N TYR A 124 -0.24 0.72 12.15
CA TYR A 124 -1.36 0.46 11.23
C TYR A 124 -0.87 0.14 9.80
N TRP A 125 0.19 0.80 9.34
CA TRP A 125 0.71 0.69 7.98
C TRP A 125 1.90 -0.26 7.82
N LYS A 126 2.41 -0.85 8.91
CA LYS A 126 3.48 -1.87 8.83
C LYS A 126 3.01 -3.11 8.10
N ASN A 127 3.89 -3.68 7.32
CA ASN A 127 3.65 -4.96 6.67
C ASN A 127 4.16 -6.11 7.55
N SER A 128 3.30 -7.11 7.73
CA SER A 128 3.68 -8.44 8.23
C SER A 128 4.22 -9.31 7.10
N HIS A 129 4.71 -10.50 7.43
CA HIS A 129 5.14 -11.49 6.43
C HIS A 129 4.02 -11.78 5.40
N SER A 130 2.78 -12.00 5.87
CA SER A 130 1.65 -12.28 4.99
C SER A 130 1.29 -11.10 4.08
N ASN A 131 1.42 -9.85 4.55
CA ASN A 131 1.21 -8.67 3.72
C ASN A 131 2.24 -8.58 2.59
N PHE A 132 3.53 -8.89 2.84
CA PHE A 132 4.55 -8.93 1.80
C PHE A 132 4.27 -10.05 0.78
N ILE A 133 3.84 -11.23 1.21
CA ILE A 133 3.43 -12.31 0.31
C ILE A 133 2.26 -11.87 -0.59
N GLU A 134 1.25 -11.19 -0.03
CA GLU A 134 0.15 -10.64 -0.84
C GLU A 134 0.63 -9.58 -1.84
N THR A 135 1.53 -8.69 -1.40
CA THR A 135 2.17 -7.69 -2.28
C THR A 135 2.86 -8.38 -3.45
N MET A 136 3.61 -9.46 -3.20
CA MET A 136 4.28 -10.22 -4.24
C MET A 136 3.31 -10.91 -5.21
N LYS A 137 2.17 -11.39 -4.71
CA LYS A 137 1.14 -12.08 -5.52
C LYS A 137 0.27 -11.12 -6.34
N SER A 138 0.26 -9.83 -6.01
CA SER A 138 -0.63 -8.84 -6.66
C SER A 138 -0.18 -8.41 -8.05
N CYS A 139 1.07 -8.68 -8.42
CA CYS A 139 1.64 -8.34 -9.72
C CYS A 139 2.44 -9.51 -10.32
N ASN A 140 2.54 -9.55 -11.65
CA ASN A 140 3.22 -10.64 -12.37
C ASN A 140 4.73 -10.69 -12.06
N LYS A 141 5.34 -9.52 -11.83
CA LYS A 141 6.75 -9.38 -11.46
C LYS A 141 6.87 -8.28 -10.41
N ASN A 142 7.77 -8.48 -9.45
CA ASN A 142 8.06 -7.48 -8.43
C ASN A 142 9.57 -7.24 -8.37
N TYR A 143 9.96 -5.97 -8.30
CA TYR A 143 11.36 -5.55 -8.14
C TYR A 143 11.51 -4.86 -6.79
N LEU A 144 12.54 -5.24 -6.07
CA LEU A 144 12.97 -4.63 -4.84
C LEU A 144 14.10 -3.65 -5.15
N PHE A 145 13.96 -2.41 -4.72
CA PHE A 145 14.99 -1.38 -4.73
C PHE A 145 15.38 -1.07 -3.30
N LYS A 146 16.66 -0.92 -3.05
CA LYS A 146 17.22 -0.56 -1.76
C LYS A 146 18.13 0.65 -1.94
N ILE A 147 18.07 1.60 -1.00
CA ILE A 147 19.00 2.72 -0.91
C ILE A 147 19.73 2.66 0.41
N SER A 148 21.05 2.80 0.35
CA SER A 148 21.92 2.73 1.52
C SER A 148 22.78 4.00 1.61
N SER A 149 23.15 4.37 2.83
CA SER A 149 24.13 5.42 3.13
C SER A 149 25.08 4.90 4.18
N ASN A 150 26.40 5.04 3.94
CA ASN A 150 27.45 4.50 4.82
C ASN A 150 27.21 3.01 5.16
N ALA A 151 26.92 2.19 4.15
CA ALA A 151 26.59 0.76 4.25
C ALA A 151 25.34 0.43 5.09
N LYS A 152 24.60 1.42 5.62
CA LYS A 152 23.34 1.23 6.34
C LYS A 152 22.17 1.34 5.36
N LEU A 153 21.24 0.36 5.40
CA LEU A 153 20.00 0.40 4.62
C LEU A 153 19.10 1.51 5.15
N CYS A 154 18.89 2.56 4.33
CA CYS A 154 18.16 3.77 4.68
C CYS A 154 16.72 3.78 4.17
N GLY A 155 16.40 2.97 3.18
CA GLY A 155 15.08 2.92 2.61
C GLY A 155 14.93 1.85 1.55
N TYR A 156 13.69 1.61 1.15
CA TYR A 156 13.40 0.63 0.13
C TYR A 156 12.13 0.96 -0.64
N ALA A 157 11.97 0.32 -1.79
CA ALA A 157 10.74 0.34 -2.57
C ALA A 157 10.44 -1.01 -3.20
N ILE A 158 9.17 -1.29 -3.41
CA ILE A 158 8.68 -2.44 -4.19
C ILE A 158 7.91 -1.90 -5.39
N LEU A 159 8.41 -2.24 -6.58
CA LEU A 159 7.75 -1.94 -7.85
C LEU A 159 7.14 -3.22 -8.41
N GLY A 160 5.82 -3.31 -8.41
CA GLY A 160 5.08 -4.36 -9.08
C GLY A 160 4.80 -3.98 -10.53
N VAL A 161 4.81 -4.96 -11.43
CA VAL A 161 4.53 -4.73 -12.85
C VAL A 161 3.53 -5.76 -13.39
N THR A 162 2.62 -5.29 -14.24
CA THR A 162 1.60 -6.10 -14.90
C THR A 162 1.17 -5.42 -16.20
N ASN A 163 1.02 -6.17 -17.29
CA ASN A 163 0.41 -5.73 -18.57
C ASN A 163 0.80 -4.30 -19.03
N GLY A 164 2.10 -3.98 -19.00
CA GLY A 164 2.63 -2.67 -19.46
C GLY A 164 2.50 -1.51 -18.47
N PHE A 165 1.97 -1.76 -17.26
CA PHE A 165 1.92 -0.77 -16.17
C PHE A 165 2.88 -1.16 -15.06
N SER A 166 3.38 -0.15 -14.35
CA SER A 166 4.10 -0.34 -13.09
C SER A 166 3.33 0.30 -11.94
N TYR A 167 3.43 -0.32 -10.78
CA TYR A 167 2.78 0.14 -9.56
C TYR A 167 3.79 0.20 -8.42
N LEU A 168 4.03 1.40 -7.88
CA LEU A 168 4.87 1.56 -6.72
C LEU A 168 4.08 1.11 -5.48
N GLN A 169 4.21 -0.17 -5.14
CA GLN A 169 3.41 -0.84 -4.12
C GLN A 169 3.85 -0.47 -2.70
N ARG A 170 5.14 -0.20 -2.55
CA ARG A 170 5.72 0.21 -1.28
C ARG A 170 6.88 1.16 -1.54
N PHE A 171 6.99 2.19 -0.73
CA PHE A 171 8.08 3.16 -0.81
C PHE A 171 8.27 3.82 0.54
N GLY A 172 9.49 3.84 1.04
CA GLY A 172 9.77 4.54 2.29
C GLY A 172 11.26 4.73 2.55
N ILE A 173 11.55 5.82 3.24
CA ILE A 173 12.88 6.17 3.77
C ILE A 173 12.77 6.19 5.29
N ASP A 174 13.71 5.55 5.97
CA ASP A 174 13.82 5.51 7.43
C ASP A 174 13.89 6.95 7.98
N LYS A 175 13.18 7.19 9.08
CA LYS A 175 12.99 8.51 9.67
C LYS A 175 14.32 9.25 9.92
N GLU A 176 15.38 8.54 10.31
CA GLU A 176 16.73 9.10 10.53
C GLU A 176 17.37 9.66 9.25
N PHE A 177 16.95 9.18 8.08
CA PHE A 177 17.53 9.54 6.77
C PHE A 177 16.60 10.39 5.90
N GLN A 178 15.47 10.84 6.45
CA GLN A 178 14.54 11.73 5.74
C GLN A 178 15.13 13.14 5.60
N LYS A 179 14.55 13.92 4.68
CA LYS A 179 14.94 15.31 4.37
C LYS A 179 16.38 15.48 3.86
N GLN A 180 17.06 14.40 3.45
CA GLN A 180 18.41 14.38 2.88
C GLN A 180 18.42 14.17 1.35
N GLY A 181 17.25 14.21 0.70
CA GLY A 181 17.15 14.01 -0.75
C GLY A 181 17.00 12.53 -1.18
N LEU A 182 17.32 11.54 -0.31
CA LEU A 182 17.35 10.11 -0.64
C LEU A 182 16.03 9.59 -1.21
N GLY A 183 14.89 10.10 -0.73
CA GLY A 183 13.58 9.71 -1.28
C GLY A 183 13.39 10.14 -2.72
N SER A 184 13.81 11.38 -3.08
CA SER A 184 13.75 11.84 -4.47
C SER A 184 14.68 11.06 -5.37
N GLU A 185 15.87 10.79 -4.90
CA GLU A 185 16.89 10.01 -5.60
C GLU A 185 16.43 8.58 -5.91
N LEU A 186 15.92 7.87 -4.90
CA LEU A 186 15.36 6.53 -5.07
C LEU A 186 14.17 6.52 -6.04
N LEU A 187 13.26 7.51 -5.92
CA LEU A 187 12.10 7.60 -6.79
C LEU A 187 12.47 7.88 -8.24
N GLN A 188 13.42 8.79 -8.49
CA GLN A 188 13.94 9.09 -9.83
C GLN A 188 14.59 7.87 -10.46
N TYR A 189 15.39 7.13 -9.69
CA TYR A 189 16.00 5.88 -10.15
C TYR A 189 14.93 4.86 -10.59
N ILE A 190 13.87 4.67 -9.78
CA ILE A 190 12.77 3.75 -10.09
C ILE A 190 11.99 4.20 -11.34
N LEU A 191 11.72 5.50 -11.48
CA LEU A 191 11.03 6.06 -12.64
C LEU A 191 11.80 5.77 -13.93
N LEU A 192 13.10 5.98 -13.91
CA LEU A 192 13.92 5.71 -15.07
C LEU A 192 14.07 4.21 -15.34
N PHE A 193 14.29 3.38 -14.31
CA PHE A 193 14.24 1.93 -14.46
C PHE A 193 12.95 1.49 -15.17
N ALA A 194 11.81 2.01 -14.74
CA ALA A 194 10.52 1.67 -15.33
C ALA A 194 10.40 2.15 -16.79
N LYS A 195 10.92 3.34 -17.11
CA LYS A 195 11.00 3.86 -18.48
C LYS A 195 11.87 2.97 -19.37
N LEU A 196 13.09 2.62 -18.93
CA LEU A 196 14.02 1.75 -19.67
C LEU A 196 13.47 0.33 -19.87
N LYS A 197 12.58 -0.13 -19.01
CA LYS A 197 11.82 -1.38 -19.18
C LYS A 197 10.57 -1.22 -20.07
N ASN A 198 10.39 -0.06 -20.71
CA ASN A 198 9.27 0.25 -21.60
C ASN A 198 7.89 0.19 -20.95
N TYR A 199 7.77 0.39 -19.63
CA TYR A 199 6.48 0.60 -19.02
C TYR A 199 5.94 1.98 -19.39
N LYS A 200 4.64 2.06 -19.65
CA LYS A 200 4.01 3.29 -20.15
C LYS A 200 3.70 4.28 -19.02
N LYS A 201 3.27 3.75 -17.88
CA LYS A 201 2.82 4.54 -16.73
C LYS A 201 3.26 3.90 -15.44
N MET A 202 3.50 4.74 -14.44
CA MET A 202 3.62 4.32 -13.04
C MET A 202 2.48 4.89 -12.23
N LYS A 203 1.90 4.07 -11.36
CA LYS A 203 0.85 4.46 -10.41
C LYS A 203 1.28 4.17 -8.99
N LEU A 204 0.71 4.89 -8.06
CA LEU A 204 0.83 4.65 -6.62
C LEU A 204 -0.40 5.17 -5.89
N ASN A 205 -0.55 4.77 -4.62
CA ASN A 205 -1.48 5.40 -3.69
C ASN A 205 -0.73 5.97 -2.50
N THR A 206 -1.22 7.09 -1.97
CA THR A 206 -0.74 7.64 -0.71
C THR A 206 -1.91 8.22 0.09
N GLN A 207 -1.76 8.31 1.41
CA GLN A 207 -2.78 8.95 2.25
C GLN A 207 -2.96 10.43 1.84
N GLU A 208 -4.20 10.89 1.86
CA GLU A 208 -4.57 12.27 1.48
C GLU A 208 -3.88 13.32 2.37
N ASN A 209 -3.61 12.99 3.63
CA ASN A 209 -2.93 13.83 4.60
C ASN A 209 -1.39 13.65 4.65
N ASN A 210 -0.80 12.81 3.77
CA ASN A 210 0.66 12.62 3.71
C ASN A 210 1.32 13.68 2.82
N GLU A 211 1.40 14.92 3.32
CA GLU A 211 1.94 16.06 2.59
C GLU A 211 3.39 15.83 2.10
N ALA A 212 4.22 15.19 2.92
CA ALA A 212 5.60 14.90 2.55
C ALA A 212 5.70 13.97 1.32
N ALA A 213 4.88 12.91 1.29
CA ALA A 213 4.83 12.01 0.16
C ALA A 213 4.22 12.68 -1.08
N LEU A 214 3.14 13.45 -0.91
CA LEU A 214 2.51 14.19 -2.01
C LEU A 214 3.49 15.20 -2.64
N SER A 215 4.21 15.96 -1.82
CA SER A 215 5.25 16.86 -2.30
C SER A 215 6.36 16.14 -3.05
N LEU A 216 6.82 14.99 -2.54
CA LEU A 216 7.80 14.15 -3.21
C LEU A 216 7.30 13.69 -4.59
N TYR A 217 6.10 13.14 -4.66
CA TYR A 217 5.55 12.61 -5.90
C TYR A 217 5.29 13.70 -6.94
N THR A 218 4.70 14.83 -6.56
CA THR A 218 4.42 15.93 -7.49
C THR A 218 5.70 16.56 -8.05
N LYS A 219 6.74 16.72 -7.23
CA LYS A 219 8.07 17.17 -7.69
C LYS A 219 8.75 16.18 -8.64
N ASN A 220 8.38 14.90 -8.60
CA ASN A 220 8.93 13.85 -9.45
C ASN A 220 7.94 13.38 -10.54
N SER A 221 7.23 14.31 -11.16
CA SER A 221 6.39 14.09 -12.34
C SER A 221 5.17 13.19 -12.15
N PHE A 222 4.67 13.06 -10.92
CA PHE A 222 3.35 12.48 -10.68
C PHE A 222 2.28 13.57 -10.64
N SER A 223 1.13 13.25 -11.19
CA SER A 223 -0.10 14.02 -11.04
C SER A 223 -1.10 13.26 -10.17
N VAL A 224 -1.83 14.00 -9.34
CA VAL A 224 -2.92 13.43 -8.54
C VAL A 224 -4.12 13.22 -9.45
N SER A 225 -4.62 12.00 -9.49
CA SER A 225 -5.82 11.63 -10.25
C SER A 225 -7.09 12.12 -9.54
N LYS A 226 -8.18 12.26 -10.29
CA LYS A 226 -9.50 12.54 -9.71
C LYS A 226 -10.07 11.35 -8.93
N ARG A 227 -9.49 10.16 -9.11
CA ARG A 227 -9.92 8.94 -8.45
C ARG A 227 -9.33 8.86 -7.05
N LYS A 228 -10.19 8.64 -6.07
CA LYS A 228 -9.80 8.36 -4.69
C LYS A 228 -10.17 6.93 -4.30
N LEU A 229 -9.42 6.39 -3.38
CA LEU A 229 -9.71 5.13 -2.71
C LEU A 229 -9.92 5.42 -1.22
N ILE A 230 -10.78 4.64 -0.59
CA ILE A 230 -11.06 4.78 0.83
C ILE A 230 -10.90 3.44 1.55
N ILE A 231 -10.58 3.52 2.83
CA ILE A 231 -10.64 2.38 3.76
C ILE A 231 -11.76 2.69 4.74
N MET A 232 -12.72 1.77 4.83
CA MET A 232 -13.85 1.86 5.75
C MET A 232 -13.57 1.02 6.98
N SER A 233 -14.06 1.49 8.15
CA SER A 233 -13.96 0.79 9.43
C SER A 233 -15.35 0.43 9.96
N SER A 234 -15.52 -0.72 10.58
CA SER A 234 -16.79 -1.19 11.10
C SER A 234 -17.32 -0.35 12.27
N HIS A 235 -16.46 0.31 13.05
CA HIS A 235 -16.84 1.27 14.11
C HIS A 235 -15.63 2.10 14.55
N HIS A 236 -15.88 3.21 15.23
CA HIS A 236 -14.82 3.97 15.89
C HIS A 236 -14.32 3.23 17.13
N GLN A 237 -13.00 3.04 17.24
CA GLN A 237 -12.39 3.09 18.56
C GLN A 237 -12.18 4.58 18.88
N ASN A 238 -12.67 5.02 20.02
CA ASN A 238 -12.07 6.19 20.66
C ASN A 238 -10.59 5.84 20.81
N GLU A 239 -9.70 6.59 20.12
CA GLU A 239 -8.27 6.44 20.28
C GLU A 239 -7.98 6.70 21.77
N VAL A 240 -7.59 5.65 22.50
CA VAL A 240 -7.10 5.72 23.86
C VAL A 240 -5.62 6.05 23.83
#